data_44cd4aaf8481aa74e74166327522a18d
#
_entry.id   44cd4aaf8481aa74e74166327522a18d
#
_cell.length_a   1.000
_cell.length_b   1.000
_cell.length_c   1.000
_cell.angle_alpha   90.00
_cell.angle_beta   90.00
_cell.angle_gamma   90.00
#
_symmetry.space_group_name_H-M   'P 1'
#
loop_
_entity.id
_entity.type
_entity.pdbx_description
1 polymer ?
#
loop_
_entity_poly.entity_id
_entity_poly.type
_entity_poly.pdbx_seq_one_letter_code
_entity_poly.pdbx_strand_id
1 'polypeptide(L)'
;MSHFNIISIGGDAAGMSAASQARRIDKDLTIAVFERNEFVSYAACGMPYYISGDISDYTSLLAIDKDEFINKRKIQINTFSTVTSVDFSTKQVVVLSNGKEEIHSYDKLIIATGASAAIPPIKGVNNEGIFVLRTLRDGLNIKDFIAKSKADSVILIGGGFISLELTEAFLKLGIKVKLIEKASAVAALMSPEIQKIITESLLNQGVEILTSVNISEIIKENNLLKVITDSGVHSAPFIIISTGAKPNTEFLKNSPLSFHKSGAIIVNEKTETNIPDVYAAGDCATVKNLITGMDEYMPMATTANKQGRVAGLQAAGVKSEIFKGALGTQMMKVSELEIAKTGFNRSDAEKNGIAVIDDIIEWKSRAGYYPLSQPIKVKLTIRSDNRKVIGGEIIGKDYAALRINTIAAAITAGMNVEDLAYLDTGYSPPFSPVWDPVIAAAQTFIKREKA
;
A
#
# COMPACT_ATOMS: atom_id res chain seq x y z
N MET A 1 8.29 5.95 -35.89
CA MET A 1 6.99 6.04 -35.21
C MET A 1 6.31 4.68 -35.36
N SER A 2 6.02 4.01 -34.21
CA SER A 2 5.26 2.74 -34.22
C SER A 2 3.85 3.03 -33.68
N HIS A 3 2.88 2.21 -34.14
CA HIS A 3 1.50 2.28 -33.65
C HIS A 3 1.16 1.03 -32.82
N PHE A 4 0.44 1.21 -31.72
CA PHE A 4 -0.02 0.13 -30.85
C PHE A 4 -1.53 0.27 -30.57
N ASN A 5 -2.24 -0.85 -30.53
CA ASN A 5 -3.63 -0.81 -30.09
C ASN A 5 -3.72 -0.37 -28.61
N ILE A 6 -2.79 -0.83 -27.78
CA ILE A 6 -2.74 -0.44 -26.37
C ILE A 6 -1.31 -0.07 -25.97
N ILE A 7 -1.15 1.11 -25.40
CA ILE A 7 0.07 1.50 -24.66
C ILE A 7 -0.23 1.52 -23.18
N SER A 8 0.62 0.87 -22.36
CA SER A 8 0.65 1.00 -20.89
C SER A 8 1.89 1.77 -20.47
N ILE A 9 1.70 2.86 -19.73
CA ILE A 9 2.79 3.62 -19.11
C ILE A 9 2.98 3.11 -17.68
N GLY A 10 4.04 2.34 -17.46
CA GLY A 10 4.35 1.66 -16.21
C GLY A 10 4.17 0.14 -16.31
N GLY A 11 5.17 -0.59 -15.83
CA GLY A 11 5.33 -2.03 -15.99
C GLY A 11 5.23 -2.85 -14.68
N ASP A 12 4.62 -2.31 -13.63
CA ASP A 12 4.40 -3.07 -12.39
C ASP A 12 2.92 -3.48 -12.23
N ALA A 13 2.43 -3.69 -11.03
CA ALA A 13 1.15 -4.33 -10.67
C ALA A 13 -0.02 -3.95 -11.58
N ALA A 14 -0.35 -2.66 -11.72
CA ALA A 14 -1.49 -2.20 -12.51
C ALA A 14 -1.25 -2.36 -14.01
N GLY A 15 -0.10 -1.90 -14.53
CA GLY A 15 0.19 -1.93 -15.96
C GLY A 15 0.32 -3.34 -16.52
N MET A 16 1.01 -4.23 -15.79
CA MET A 16 1.17 -5.63 -16.23
C MET A 16 -0.12 -6.44 -16.08
N SER A 17 -0.94 -6.14 -15.05
CA SER A 17 -2.29 -6.72 -14.95
C SER A 17 -3.17 -6.30 -16.11
N ALA A 18 -3.12 -5.03 -16.50
CA ALA A 18 -3.89 -4.50 -17.62
C ALA A 18 -3.46 -5.11 -18.97
N ALA A 19 -2.16 -5.08 -19.26
CA ALA A 19 -1.61 -5.66 -20.51
C ALA A 19 -1.92 -7.15 -20.63
N SER A 20 -1.75 -7.90 -19.53
CA SER A 20 -2.05 -9.34 -19.49
C SER A 20 -3.54 -9.63 -19.68
N GLN A 21 -4.41 -8.82 -19.08
CA GLN A 21 -5.84 -9.02 -19.19
C GLN A 21 -6.34 -8.67 -20.59
N ALA A 22 -5.87 -7.57 -21.20
CA ALA A 22 -6.19 -7.23 -22.58
C ALA A 22 -5.77 -8.33 -23.55
N ARG A 23 -4.57 -8.88 -23.40
CA ARG A 23 -4.06 -10.01 -24.21
C ARG A 23 -4.91 -11.28 -24.07
N ARG A 24 -5.49 -11.56 -22.90
CA ARG A 24 -6.38 -12.71 -22.71
C ARG A 24 -7.70 -12.56 -23.48
N ILE A 25 -8.17 -11.33 -23.62
CA ILE A 25 -9.42 -11.03 -24.35
C ILE A 25 -9.21 -11.11 -25.84
N ASP A 26 -8.15 -10.48 -26.33
CA ASP A 26 -7.83 -10.43 -27.74
C ASP A 26 -6.33 -10.72 -27.95
N LYS A 27 -6.07 -11.79 -28.72
CA LYS A 27 -4.71 -12.27 -29.00
C LYS A 27 -4.01 -11.45 -30.06
N ASP A 28 -4.76 -10.68 -30.87
CA ASP A 28 -4.25 -9.96 -32.01
C ASP A 28 -3.87 -8.51 -31.73
N LEU A 29 -4.24 -7.99 -30.53
CA LEU A 29 -3.86 -6.66 -30.09
C LEU A 29 -2.34 -6.47 -30.08
N THR A 30 -1.87 -5.37 -30.64
CA THR A 30 -0.50 -4.91 -30.41
C THR A 30 -0.43 -4.14 -29.10
N ILE A 31 0.34 -4.66 -28.13
CA ILE A 31 0.43 -4.09 -26.78
C ILE A 31 1.88 -3.75 -26.46
N ALA A 32 2.14 -2.50 -26.09
CA ALA A 32 3.44 -2.06 -25.59
C ALA A 32 3.34 -1.57 -24.15
N VAL A 33 4.32 -1.92 -23.35
CA VAL A 33 4.52 -1.42 -21.97
C VAL A 33 5.84 -0.67 -21.94
N PHE A 34 5.80 0.57 -21.44
CA PHE A 34 6.98 1.41 -21.22
C PHE A 34 7.22 1.53 -19.72
N GLU A 35 8.33 0.99 -19.23
CA GLU A 35 8.76 1.05 -17.84
C GLU A 35 10.10 1.79 -17.72
N ARG A 36 10.13 2.79 -16.86
CA ARG A 36 11.34 3.62 -16.66
C ARG A 36 12.49 2.87 -15.99
N ASN A 37 12.16 1.85 -15.18
CA ASN A 37 13.13 1.04 -14.45
C ASN A 37 13.45 -0.26 -15.20
N GLU A 38 14.26 -1.12 -14.61
CA GLU A 38 14.67 -2.40 -15.20
C GLU A 38 13.69 -3.55 -14.95
N PHE A 39 12.96 -3.50 -13.81
CA PHE A 39 12.09 -4.60 -13.39
C PHE A 39 10.63 -4.32 -13.73
N VAL A 40 9.92 -5.37 -14.10
CA VAL A 40 8.47 -5.37 -14.30
C VAL A 40 7.83 -6.45 -13.44
N SER A 41 6.57 -6.28 -13.07
CA SER A 41 5.76 -7.32 -12.39
C SER A 41 6.44 -7.91 -11.16
N TYR A 42 6.81 -7.08 -10.20
CA TYR A 42 7.46 -7.51 -8.97
C TYR A 42 6.62 -7.23 -7.72
N ALA A 43 6.89 -8.01 -6.67
CA ALA A 43 6.23 -7.90 -5.36
C ALA A 43 6.95 -6.87 -4.47
N ALA A 44 6.62 -5.58 -4.62
CA ALA A 44 7.22 -4.51 -3.82
C ALA A 44 7.08 -4.73 -2.31
N CYS A 45 5.95 -5.30 -1.85
CA CYS A 45 5.71 -5.60 -0.44
C CYS A 45 6.61 -6.72 0.12
N GLY A 46 7.32 -7.46 -0.73
CA GLY A 46 8.30 -8.47 -0.32
C GLY A 46 9.68 -7.91 0.02
N MET A 47 9.95 -6.64 -0.26
CA MET A 47 11.28 -6.04 -0.07
C MET A 47 11.77 -6.03 1.38
N PRO A 48 10.97 -5.71 2.42
CA PRO A 48 11.41 -5.82 3.81
C PRO A 48 11.87 -7.25 4.17
N TYR A 49 11.17 -8.27 3.66
CA TYR A 49 11.51 -9.68 3.89
C TYR A 49 12.75 -10.13 3.09
N TYR A 50 13.02 -9.51 1.95
CA TYR A 50 14.27 -9.70 1.22
C TYR A 50 15.44 -9.03 1.95
N ILE A 51 15.25 -7.84 2.50
CA ILE A 51 16.26 -7.14 3.30
C ILE A 51 16.60 -7.95 4.55
N SER A 52 15.59 -8.47 5.28
CA SER A 52 15.80 -9.30 6.47
C SER A 52 16.46 -10.65 6.19
N GLY A 53 16.41 -11.13 4.94
CA GLY A 53 16.90 -12.46 4.57
C GLY A 53 15.85 -13.58 4.67
N ASP A 54 14.60 -13.28 5.05
CA ASP A 54 13.51 -14.25 4.99
C ASP A 54 13.25 -14.72 3.55
N ILE A 55 13.44 -13.83 2.59
CA ILE A 55 13.53 -14.13 1.16
C ILE A 55 15.01 -14.02 0.76
N SER A 56 15.61 -15.14 0.41
CA SER A 56 17.05 -15.20 0.14
C SER A 56 17.44 -14.61 -1.21
N ASP A 57 16.58 -14.78 -2.23
CA ASP A 57 16.82 -14.34 -3.61
C ASP A 57 15.74 -13.37 -4.08
N TYR A 58 16.16 -12.18 -4.53
CA TYR A 58 15.26 -11.16 -5.05
C TYR A 58 14.45 -11.61 -6.27
N THR A 59 14.96 -12.60 -7.04
CA THR A 59 14.24 -13.14 -8.19
C THR A 59 12.91 -13.77 -7.79
N SER A 60 12.79 -14.25 -6.55
CA SER A 60 11.52 -14.73 -5.98
C SER A 60 10.47 -13.61 -5.84
N LEU A 61 10.89 -12.35 -5.88
CA LEU A 61 9.98 -11.20 -5.88
C LEU A 61 9.46 -10.86 -7.28
N LEU A 62 10.01 -11.42 -8.35
CA LEU A 62 9.50 -11.27 -9.70
C LEU A 62 8.28 -12.18 -9.86
N ALA A 63 7.09 -11.58 -9.83
CA ALA A 63 5.84 -12.35 -9.87
C ALA A 63 5.68 -13.10 -11.20
N ILE A 64 6.12 -12.51 -12.30
CA ILE A 64 6.16 -13.11 -13.63
C ILE A 64 7.42 -12.60 -14.32
N ASP A 65 8.19 -13.51 -14.91
CA ASP A 65 9.39 -13.18 -15.65
C ASP A 65 9.07 -12.33 -16.90
N LYS A 66 9.96 -11.37 -17.18
CA LYS A 66 9.84 -10.49 -18.35
C LYS A 66 9.75 -11.27 -19.65
N ASP A 67 10.53 -12.35 -19.78
CA ASP A 67 10.55 -13.18 -20.99
C ASP A 67 9.23 -13.93 -21.20
N GLU A 68 8.51 -14.27 -20.14
CA GLU A 68 7.17 -14.83 -20.26
C GLU A 68 6.21 -13.84 -20.92
N PHE A 69 6.26 -12.57 -20.54
CA PHE A 69 5.43 -11.54 -21.19
C PHE A 69 5.77 -11.38 -22.67
N ILE A 70 7.05 -11.36 -23.02
CA ILE A 70 7.52 -11.16 -24.38
C ILE A 70 7.24 -12.41 -25.21
N ASN A 71 7.70 -13.57 -24.77
CA ASN A 71 7.71 -14.77 -25.59
C ASN A 71 6.38 -15.50 -25.63
N LYS A 72 5.69 -15.64 -24.47
CA LYS A 72 4.42 -16.37 -24.40
C LYS A 72 3.21 -15.46 -24.60
N ARG A 73 3.22 -14.25 -23.97
CA ARG A 73 2.06 -13.36 -24.04
C ARG A 73 2.14 -12.36 -25.19
N LYS A 74 3.25 -12.30 -25.90
CA LYS A 74 3.45 -11.39 -27.04
C LYS A 74 3.13 -9.93 -26.70
N ILE A 75 3.57 -9.48 -25.50
CA ILE A 75 3.50 -8.10 -25.03
C ILE A 75 4.89 -7.50 -25.19
N GLN A 76 5.00 -6.38 -25.90
CA GLN A 76 6.27 -5.67 -26.02
C GLN A 76 6.59 -4.95 -24.70
N ILE A 77 7.68 -5.35 -24.04
CA ILE A 77 8.14 -4.73 -22.79
C ILE A 77 9.39 -3.91 -23.07
N ASN A 78 9.28 -2.61 -22.84
CA ASN A 78 10.37 -1.65 -22.99
C ASN A 78 10.77 -1.14 -21.60
N THR A 79 11.82 -1.72 -21.01
CA THR A 79 12.44 -1.24 -19.76
C THR A 79 13.41 -0.11 -20.05
N PHE A 80 13.82 0.67 -19.01
CA PHE A 80 14.65 1.88 -19.17
C PHE A 80 14.05 2.89 -20.16
N SER A 81 12.72 2.94 -20.25
CA SER A 81 11.96 3.73 -21.20
C SER A 81 10.97 4.61 -20.48
N THR A 82 11.27 5.90 -20.42
CA THR A 82 10.46 6.88 -19.70
C THR A 82 9.55 7.62 -20.67
N VAL A 83 8.24 7.54 -20.48
CA VAL A 83 7.28 8.42 -21.17
C VAL A 83 7.39 9.81 -20.57
N THR A 84 7.78 10.79 -21.39
CA THR A 84 8.03 12.17 -20.96
C THR A 84 6.84 13.10 -21.23
N SER A 85 6.03 12.78 -22.24
CA SER A 85 4.82 13.53 -22.56
C SER A 85 3.77 12.67 -23.27
N VAL A 86 2.52 13.15 -23.22
CA VAL A 86 1.37 12.56 -23.91
C VAL A 86 0.63 13.67 -24.63
N ASP A 87 0.44 13.52 -25.94
CA ASP A 87 -0.51 14.32 -26.71
C ASP A 87 -1.80 13.53 -26.86
N PHE A 88 -2.82 13.91 -26.12
CA PHE A 88 -4.12 13.25 -26.12
C PHE A 88 -4.94 13.54 -27.39
N SER A 89 -4.65 14.65 -28.08
CA SER A 89 -5.37 15.05 -29.30
C SER A 89 -4.94 14.22 -30.50
N THR A 90 -3.65 13.95 -30.62
CA THR A 90 -3.06 13.12 -31.70
C THR A 90 -2.87 11.66 -31.27
N LYS A 91 -3.21 11.31 -30.03
CA LYS A 91 -3.00 9.99 -29.41
C LYS A 91 -1.55 9.51 -29.54
N GLN A 92 -0.61 10.34 -29.12
CA GLN A 92 0.82 10.05 -29.18
C GLN A 92 1.48 10.15 -27.81
N VAL A 93 2.51 9.34 -27.60
CA VAL A 93 3.41 9.41 -26.44
C VAL A 93 4.83 9.66 -26.93
N VAL A 94 5.57 10.49 -26.20
CA VAL A 94 7.01 10.68 -26.40
C VAL A 94 7.72 9.84 -25.33
N VAL A 95 8.61 8.97 -25.78
CA VAL A 95 9.36 8.04 -24.94
C VAL A 95 10.84 8.34 -25.04
N LEU A 96 11.48 8.58 -23.91
CA LEU A 96 12.93 8.69 -23.79
C LEU A 96 13.50 7.31 -23.45
N SER A 97 14.24 6.70 -24.38
CA SER A 97 14.90 5.41 -24.23
C SER A 97 16.34 5.51 -24.69
N ASN A 98 17.30 5.10 -23.85
CA ASN A 98 18.75 5.16 -24.16
C ASN A 98 19.22 6.54 -24.66
N GLY A 99 18.67 7.61 -24.10
CA GLY A 99 19.01 9.00 -24.47
C GLY A 99 18.42 9.49 -25.79
N LYS A 100 17.54 8.70 -26.43
CA LYS A 100 16.84 9.05 -27.65
C LYS A 100 15.35 9.18 -27.42
N GLU A 101 14.76 10.20 -28.01
CA GLU A 101 13.31 10.36 -28.02
C GLU A 101 12.69 9.58 -29.18
N GLU A 102 11.64 8.83 -28.89
CA GLU A 102 10.83 8.11 -29.86
C GLU A 102 9.37 8.50 -29.68
N ILE A 103 8.63 8.59 -30.78
CA ILE A 103 7.20 8.89 -30.76
C ILE A 103 6.45 7.62 -31.16
N HIS A 104 5.45 7.25 -30.36
CA HIS A 104 4.55 6.14 -30.61
C HIS A 104 3.10 6.61 -30.54
N SER A 105 2.24 6.06 -31.42
CA SER A 105 0.80 6.31 -31.38
C SER A 105 0.03 5.14 -30.78
N TYR A 106 -1.18 5.40 -30.29
CA TYR A 106 -2.02 4.40 -29.64
C TYR A 106 -3.50 4.54 -30.01
N ASP A 107 -4.25 3.44 -29.93
CA ASP A 107 -5.72 3.50 -29.92
C ASP A 107 -6.23 3.75 -28.49
N LYS A 108 -5.68 3.04 -27.50
CA LYS A 108 -6.03 3.12 -26.09
C LYS A 108 -4.76 3.33 -25.24
N LEU A 109 -4.87 4.18 -24.22
CA LEU A 109 -3.78 4.47 -23.29
C LEU A 109 -4.15 4.05 -21.87
N ILE A 110 -3.24 3.36 -21.19
CA ILE A 110 -3.36 3.00 -19.77
C ILE A 110 -2.22 3.69 -19.01
N ILE A 111 -2.57 4.63 -18.13
CA ILE A 111 -1.63 5.33 -17.28
C ILE A 111 -1.52 4.54 -15.97
N ALA A 112 -0.40 3.85 -15.78
CA ALA A 112 -0.11 2.99 -14.62
C ALA A 112 1.24 3.33 -13.99
N THR A 113 1.56 4.63 -13.94
CA THR A 113 2.86 5.18 -13.55
C THR A 113 3.18 5.02 -12.06
N GLY A 114 2.21 4.57 -11.26
CA GLY A 114 2.38 4.32 -9.84
C GLY A 114 2.68 5.59 -9.04
N ALA A 115 3.46 5.44 -7.98
CA ALA A 115 3.86 6.53 -7.09
C ALA A 115 5.35 6.43 -6.75
N SER A 116 5.94 7.55 -6.35
CA SER A 116 7.28 7.64 -5.75
C SER A 116 7.18 7.91 -4.26
N ALA A 117 8.26 7.62 -3.51
CA ALA A 117 8.34 8.00 -2.11
C ALA A 117 8.19 9.53 -1.97
N ALA A 118 7.37 9.96 -1.03
CA ALA A 118 7.24 11.36 -0.67
C ALA A 118 8.46 11.75 0.20
N ILE A 119 9.37 12.53 -0.38
CA ILE A 119 10.56 13.01 0.33
C ILE A 119 10.23 14.41 0.89
N PRO A 120 10.31 14.61 2.22
CA PRO A 120 10.07 15.91 2.81
C PRO A 120 11.17 16.91 2.40
N PRO A 121 10.86 18.22 2.34
CA PRO A 121 11.83 19.25 1.95
C PRO A 121 12.80 19.57 3.09
N ILE A 122 13.56 18.57 3.53
CA ILE A 122 14.58 18.69 4.56
C ILE A 122 15.94 18.87 3.88
N LYS A 123 16.72 19.85 4.34
CA LYS A 123 18.07 20.07 3.82
C LYS A 123 18.93 18.84 4.06
N GLY A 124 19.66 18.37 3.02
CA GLY A 124 20.55 17.22 3.12
C GLY A 124 19.89 15.86 2.85
N VAL A 125 18.62 15.78 2.45
CA VAL A 125 17.93 14.52 2.11
C VAL A 125 18.57 13.72 0.95
N ASN A 126 19.43 14.36 0.17
CA ASN A 126 20.13 13.73 -0.96
C ASN A 126 21.56 13.24 -0.58
N ASN A 127 21.95 13.29 0.69
CA ASN A 127 23.24 12.76 1.12
C ASN A 127 23.32 11.24 0.87
N GLU A 128 24.49 10.79 0.48
CA GLU A 128 24.78 9.35 0.35
C GLU A 128 24.55 8.64 1.69
N GLY A 129 23.93 7.47 1.66
CA GLY A 129 23.49 6.72 2.84
C GLY A 129 22.05 7.00 3.24
N ILE A 130 21.35 7.89 2.51
CA ILE A 130 19.89 8.09 2.67
C ILE A 130 19.17 7.32 1.56
N PHE A 131 18.20 6.52 1.97
CA PHE A 131 17.43 5.65 1.09
C PHE A 131 15.94 5.90 1.23
N VAL A 132 15.21 5.47 0.22
CA VAL A 132 13.75 5.24 0.24
C VAL A 132 13.52 3.75 -0.08
N LEU A 133 12.32 3.24 0.20
CA LEU A 133 11.95 1.88 -0.18
C LEU A 133 10.64 1.92 -0.98
N ARG A 134 10.77 1.90 -2.30
CA ARG A 134 9.61 1.95 -3.21
C ARG A 134 9.75 0.99 -4.39
N THR A 135 10.93 0.88 -4.97
CA THR A 135 11.24 0.00 -6.11
C THR A 135 12.08 -1.19 -5.69
N LEU A 136 12.06 -2.26 -6.46
CA LEU A 136 12.93 -3.42 -6.19
C LEU A 136 14.41 -3.02 -6.13
N ARG A 137 14.83 -2.07 -6.97
CA ARG A 137 16.19 -1.53 -6.94
C ARG A 137 16.54 -0.86 -5.60
N ASP A 138 15.58 -0.18 -4.97
CA ASP A 138 15.81 0.40 -3.64
C ASP A 138 16.11 -0.68 -2.60
N GLY A 139 15.33 -1.78 -2.60
CA GLY A 139 15.58 -2.92 -1.71
C GLY A 139 16.95 -3.56 -1.92
N LEU A 140 17.36 -3.73 -3.18
CA LEU A 140 18.69 -4.23 -3.53
C LEU A 140 19.78 -3.29 -3.01
N ASN A 141 19.65 -1.99 -3.24
CA ASN A 141 20.62 -0.98 -2.80
C ASN A 141 20.76 -0.93 -1.28
N ILE A 142 19.66 -1.01 -0.53
CA ILE A 142 19.68 -1.04 0.94
C ILE A 142 20.41 -2.29 1.44
N LYS A 143 20.07 -3.47 0.92
CA LYS A 143 20.70 -4.73 1.33
C LYS A 143 22.20 -4.74 1.03
N ASP A 144 22.59 -4.27 -0.15
CA ASP A 144 23.98 -4.13 -0.57
C ASP A 144 24.75 -3.14 0.32
N PHE A 145 24.16 -2.01 0.65
CA PHE A 145 24.74 -1.03 1.57
C PHE A 145 24.98 -1.63 2.95
N ILE A 146 24.01 -2.33 3.53
CA ILE A 146 24.15 -2.99 4.84
C ILE A 146 25.31 -3.99 4.82
N ALA A 147 25.38 -4.83 3.79
CA ALA A 147 26.42 -5.84 3.65
C ALA A 147 27.84 -5.22 3.56
N LYS A 148 27.99 -4.12 2.82
CA LYS A 148 29.28 -3.44 2.62
C LYS A 148 29.70 -2.59 3.81
N SER A 149 28.78 -1.83 4.40
CA SER A 149 29.08 -0.89 5.49
C SER A 149 29.19 -1.56 6.86
N LYS A 150 28.65 -2.78 7.02
CA LYS A 150 28.48 -3.45 8.32
C LYS A 150 27.76 -2.54 9.33
N ALA A 151 26.78 -1.79 8.86
CA ALA A 151 26.03 -0.85 9.66
C ALA A 151 25.36 -1.55 10.86
N ASP A 152 25.50 -0.97 12.04
CA ASP A 152 24.97 -1.48 13.32
C ASP A 152 23.70 -0.76 13.78
N SER A 153 23.35 0.31 13.10
CA SER A 153 22.19 1.13 13.45
C SER A 153 21.60 1.85 12.23
N VAL A 154 20.31 2.21 12.33
CA VAL A 154 19.56 2.92 11.29
C VAL A 154 18.61 3.93 11.93
N ILE A 155 18.39 5.05 11.23
CA ILE A 155 17.28 5.96 11.53
C ILE A 155 16.20 5.77 10.46
N LEU A 156 14.97 5.50 10.90
CA LEU A 156 13.78 5.50 10.07
C LEU A 156 13.03 6.82 10.26
N ILE A 157 12.80 7.55 9.18
CA ILE A 157 12.03 8.80 9.18
C ILE A 157 10.62 8.51 8.66
N GLY A 158 9.64 8.66 9.54
CA GLY A 158 8.24 8.30 9.35
C GLY A 158 7.86 7.02 10.10
N GLY A 159 6.71 7.00 10.78
CA GLY A 159 6.21 5.90 11.61
C GLY A 159 5.08 5.10 10.97
N GLY A 160 5.02 5.07 9.63
CA GLY A 160 4.01 4.32 8.87
C GLY A 160 4.33 2.82 8.74
N PHE A 161 3.49 2.07 8.05
CA PHE A 161 3.59 0.62 7.91
C PHE A 161 4.92 0.15 7.33
N ILE A 162 5.46 0.83 6.33
CA ILE A 162 6.76 0.48 5.73
C ILE A 162 7.89 0.56 6.77
N SER A 163 7.92 1.63 7.59
CA SER A 163 8.91 1.75 8.67
C SER A 163 8.76 0.65 9.71
N LEU A 164 7.53 0.25 10.03
CA LEU A 164 7.27 -0.79 11.02
C LEU A 164 7.74 -2.17 10.51
N GLU A 165 7.48 -2.50 9.25
CA GLU A 165 7.97 -3.72 8.61
C GLU A 165 9.51 -3.72 8.48
N LEU A 166 10.11 -2.57 8.13
CA LEU A 166 11.56 -2.40 8.11
C LEU A 166 12.18 -2.50 9.50
N THR A 167 11.48 -2.04 10.54
CA THR A 167 11.93 -2.22 11.93
C THR A 167 12.10 -3.71 12.26
N GLU A 168 11.11 -4.56 11.93
CA GLU A 168 11.25 -6.01 12.09
C GLU A 168 12.45 -6.55 11.31
N ALA A 169 12.60 -6.14 10.05
CA ALA A 169 13.69 -6.59 9.19
C ALA A 169 15.07 -6.25 9.80
N PHE A 170 15.25 -5.04 10.31
CA PHE A 170 16.53 -4.61 10.89
C PHE A 170 16.79 -5.24 12.25
N LEU A 171 15.79 -5.40 13.11
CA LEU A 171 15.94 -6.12 14.37
C LEU A 171 16.40 -7.57 14.16
N LYS A 172 15.86 -8.27 13.16
CA LYS A 172 16.32 -9.62 12.77
C LYS A 172 17.78 -9.64 12.34
N LEU A 173 18.28 -8.58 11.72
CA LEU A 173 19.68 -8.43 11.32
C LEU A 173 20.59 -7.97 12.47
N GLY A 174 20.05 -7.74 13.67
CA GLY A 174 20.80 -7.22 14.80
C GLY A 174 21.14 -5.72 14.69
N ILE A 175 20.48 -4.99 13.79
CA ILE A 175 20.66 -3.56 13.57
C ILE A 175 19.75 -2.79 14.54
N LYS A 176 20.32 -1.86 15.31
CA LYS A 176 19.57 -0.98 16.23
C LYS A 176 18.73 -0.01 15.42
N VAL A 177 17.48 0.14 15.80
CA VAL A 177 16.52 1.00 15.09
C VAL A 177 16.13 2.20 15.94
N LYS A 178 16.24 3.39 15.35
CA LYS A 178 15.66 4.63 15.85
C LYS A 178 14.60 5.11 14.87
N LEU A 179 13.38 5.34 15.34
CA LEU A 179 12.27 5.80 14.56
C LEU A 179 11.95 7.25 14.94
N ILE A 180 11.93 8.16 13.95
CA ILE A 180 11.59 9.58 14.13
C ILE A 180 10.29 9.85 13.37
N GLU A 181 9.26 10.24 14.11
CA GLU A 181 7.92 10.52 13.57
C GLU A 181 7.47 11.93 13.95
N LYS A 182 6.92 12.64 12.96
CA LYS A 182 6.35 13.98 13.16
C LYS A 182 5.00 13.95 13.88
N ALA A 183 4.20 12.91 13.65
CA ALA A 183 2.94 12.73 14.36
C ALA A 183 3.18 12.36 15.84
N SER A 184 2.13 12.45 16.64
CA SER A 184 2.18 12.14 18.08
C SER A 184 2.33 10.64 18.40
N ALA A 185 2.18 9.77 17.40
CA ALA A 185 2.33 8.32 17.55
C ALA A 185 2.76 7.66 16.25
N VAL A 186 3.39 6.48 16.35
CA VAL A 186 3.59 5.58 15.20
C VAL A 186 2.27 4.94 14.80
N ALA A 187 2.21 4.36 13.59
CA ALA A 187 0.99 3.78 13.04
C ALA A 187 -0.22 4.74 13.07
N ALA A 188 -0.01 6.00 12.65
CA ALA A 188 -1.01 7.07 12.76
C ALA A 188 -2.38 6.78 12.09
N LEU A 189 -2.45 5.77 11.23
CA LEU A 189 -3.70 5.29 10.63
C LEU A 189 -4.55 4.44 11.58
N MET A 190 -3.98 3.95 12.68
CA MET A 190 -4.66 3.12 13.67
C MET A 190 -5.26 3.96 14.81
N SER A 191 -6.23 3.40 15.51
CA SER A 191 -6.78 4.04 16.72
C SER A 191 -5.74 4.12 17.85
N PRO A 192 -5.89 5.08 18.80
CA PRO A 192 -4.91 5.30 19.86
C PRO A 192 -4.62 4.05 20.71
N GLU A 193 -5.61 3.21 20.93
CA GLU A 193 -5.45 1.98 21.71
C GLU A 193 -4.54 0.98 21.01
N ILE A 194 -4.66 0.89 19.69
CA ILE A 194 -3.81 0.01 18.86
C ILE A 194 -2.41 0.60 18.73
N GLN A 195 -2.29 1.91 18.50
CA GLN A 195 -1.00 2.62 18.46
C GLN A 195 -0.18 2.37 19.74
N LYS A 196 -0.84 2.43 20.91
CA LYS A 196 -0.19 2.17 22.20
C LYS A 196 0.42 0.77 22.26
N ILE A 197 -0.33 -0.26 21.87
CA ILE A 197 0.14 -1.65 21.89
C ILE A 197 1.34 -1.83 20.95
N ILE A 198 1.29 -1.24 19.76
CA ILE A 198 2.39 -1.28 18.79
C ILE A 198 3.63 -0.60 19.38
N THR A 199 3.47 0.60 19.93
CA THR A 199 4.56 1.38 20.52
C THR A 199 5.21 0.62 21.67
N GLU A 200 4.43 0.09 22.61
CA GLU A 200 4.94 -0.70 23.74
C GLU A 200 5.70 -1.94 23.27
N SER A 201 5.19 -2.63 22.26
CA SER A 201 5.86 -3.80 21.67
C SER A 201 7.22 -3.46 21.09
N LEU A 202 7.33 -2.34 20.37
CA LEU A 202 8.58 -1.88 19.77
C LEU A 202 9.59 -1.43 20.82
N LEU A 203 9.17 -0.66 21.82
CA LEU A 203 10.01 -0.24 22.94
C LEU A 203 10.59 -1.44 23.71
N ASN A 204 9.77 -2.48 23.95
CA ASN A 204 10.22 -3.71 24.60
C ASN A 204 11.26 -4.50 23.78
N GLN A 205 11.37 -4.25 22.50
CA GLN A 205 12.37 -4.83 21.59
C GLN A 205 13.62 -3.93 21.43
N GLY A 206 13.70 -2.83 22.18
CA GLY A 206 14.83 -1.91 22.15
C GLY A 206 14.81 -0.90 20.99
N VAL A 207 13.67 -0.71 20.34
CA VAL A 207 13.51 0.36 19.36
C VAL A 207 13.42 1.70 20.06
N GLU A 208 14.22 2.66 19.65
CA GLU A 208 14.11 4.05 20.12
C GLU A 208 13.07 4.79 19.28
N ILE A 209 12.02 5.31 19.89
CA ILE A 209 10.91 5.98 19.22
C ILE A 209 10.84 7.44 19.68
N LEU A 210 10.90 8.34 18.71
CA LEU A 210 10.77 9.78 18.88
C LEU A 210 9.55 10.26 18.10
N THR A 211 8.51 10.67 18.79
CA THR A 211 7.27 11.20 18.19
C THR A 211 7.14 12.70 18.45
N SER A 212 6.30 13.37 17.67
CA SER A 212 6.12 14.83 17.71
C SER A 212 7.43 15.60 17.44
N VAL A 213 8.34 15.04 16.65
CA VAL A 213 9.66 15.60 16.38
C VAL A 213 9.74 16.13 14.96
N ASN A 214 10.22 17.38 14.84
CA ASN A 214 10.48 18.01 13.55
C ASN A 214 11.97 17.94 13.21
N ILE A 215 12.26 17.53 11.98
CA ILE A 215 13.62 17.45 11.44
C ILE A 215 13.89 18.76 10.67
N SER A 216 14.99 19.43 10.98
CA SER A 216 15.41 20.64 10.29
C SER A 216 16.44 20.39 9.19
N GLU A 217 17.39 19.49 9.42
CA GLU A 217 18.50 19.24 8.50
C GLU A 217 19.08 17.85 8.71
N ILE A 218 19.67 17.27 7.67
CA ILE A 218 20.50 16.05 7.73
C ILE A 218 21.92 16.39 7.22
N ILE A 219 22.92 16.15 8.05
CA ILE A 219 24.32 16.45 7.73
C ILE A 219 25.11 15.13 7.66
N LYS A 220 25.92 14.97 6.62
CA LYS A 220 26.89 13.85 6.55
C LYS A 220 28.23 14.27 7.15
N GLU A 221 28.69 13.55 8.15
CA GLU A 221 29.96 13.80 8.81
C GLU A 221 30.63 12.47 9.18
N ASN A 222 31.85 12.23 8.72
CA ASN A 222 32.65 11.04 9.06
C ASN A 222 31.91 9.72 8.90
N ASN A 223 31.32 9.39 7.80
CA ASN A 223 30.53 8.18 7.55
C ASN A 223 29.24 8.02 8.37
N LEU A 224 28.83 9.03 9.13
CA LEU A 224 27.57 9.08 9.85
C LEU A 224 26.68 10.16 9.26
N LEU A 225 25.40 9.90 9.27
CA LEU A 225 24.35 10.88 8.99
C LEU A 225 23.81 11.39 10.31
N LYS A 226 23.88 12.71 10.52
CA LYS A 226 23.36 13.41 11.70
C LYS A 226 22.01 14.04 11.34
N VAL A 227 20.95 13.59 11.98
CA VAL A 227 19.61 14.17 11.86
C VAL A 227 19.44 15.21 12.96
N ILE A 228 19.30 16.48 12.57
CA ILE A 228 19.11 17.60 13.49
C ILE A 228 17.62 17.82 13.66
N THR A 229 17.18 17.78 14.90
CA THR A 229 15.77 17.90 15.27
C THR A 229 15.58 18.95 16.37
N ASP A 230 14.33 19.31 16.64
CA ASP A 230 13.95 20.15 17.77
C ASP A 230 14.14 19.48 19.15
N SER A 231 14.35 18.15 19.18
CA SER A 231 14.63 17.37 20.40
C SER A 231 16.10 16.96 20.57
N GLY A 232 16.98 17.33 19.63
CA GLY A 232 18.41 17.01 19.69
C GLY A 232 18.98 16.49 18.37
N VAL A 233 20.19 15.94 18.43
CA VAL A 233 20.92 15.41 17.27
C VAL A 233 20.99 13.87 17.38
N HIS A 234 20.61 13.18 16.32
CA HIS A 234 20.59 11.73 16.23
C HIS A 234 21.47 11.28 15.07
N SER A 235 22.24 10.22 15.27
CA SER A 235 23.19 9.77 14.25
C SER A 235 23.03 8.29 13.93
N ALA A 236 23.21 7.92 12.66
CA ALA A 236 23.29 6.55 12.20
C ALA A 236 24.12 6.45 10.91
N PRO A 237 24.67 5.27 10.57
CA PRO A 237 25.35 5.03 9.30
C PRO A 237 24.47 5.25 8.08
N PHE A 238 23.18 4.98 8.19
CA PHE A 238 22.20 5.18 7.11
C PHE A 238 20.82 5.58 7.63
N ILE A 239 20.03 6.13 6.71
CA ILE A 239 18.67 6.61 6.99
C ILE A 239 17.73 6.05 5.92
N ILE A 240 16.52 5.69 6.32
CA ILE A 240 15.44 5.40 5.37
C ILE A 240 14.29 6.38 5.58
N ILE A 241 13.87 7.03 4.50
CA ILE A 241 12.73 7.95 4.50
C ILE A 241 11.49 7.19 4.00
N SER A 242 10.45 7.10 4.82
CA SER A 242 9.18 6.46 4.50
C SER A 242 7.97 7.29 4.98
N THR A 243 7.93 8.55 4.55
CA THR A 243 6.94 9.56 4.96
C THR A 243 5.70 9.62 4.05
N GLY A 244 5.47 8.57 3.25
CA GLY A 244 4.31 8.44 2.38
C GLY A 244 4.68 8.29 0.90
N ALA A 245 3.67 8.38 0.04
CA ALA A 245 3.80 8.23 -1.41
C ALA A 245 3.15 9.40 -2.16
N LYS A 246 3.75 9.80 -3.28
CA LYS A 246 3.25 10.83 -4.20
C LYS A 246 2.99 10.19 -5.58
N PRO A 247 1.80 10.37 -6.18
CA PRO A 247 1.50 9.88 -7.52
C PRO A 247 2.49 10.39 -8.58
N ASN A 248 2.90 9.52 -9.50
CA ASN A 248 3.80 9.88 -10.60
C ASN A 248 3.01 10.45 -11.79
N THR A 249 2.42 11.62 -11.59
CA THR A 249 1.55 12.30 -12.56
C THR A 249 2.03 13.70 -12.93
N GLU A 250 3.16 14.15 -12.38
CA GLU A 250 3.68 15.52 -12.55
C GLU A 250 3.89 15.89 -14.03
N PHE A 251 4.32 14.93 -14.86
CA PHE A 251 4.50 15.16 -16.31
C PHE A 251 3.18 15.38 -17.07
N LEU A 252 2.04 15.08 -16.44
CA LEU A 252 0.68 15.26 -16.99
C LEU A 252 -0.07 16.44 -16.38
N LYS A 253 0.49 17.18 -15.43
CA LYS A 253 -0.23 18.20 -14.66
C LYS A 253 -0.84 19.34 -15.51
N ASN A 254 -0.24 19.62 -16.67
CA ASN A 254 -0.71 20.66 -17.60
C ASN A 254 -1.62 20.08 -18.71
N SER A 255 -1.98 18.81 -18.61
CA SER A 255 -2.89 18.15 -19.55
C SER A 255 -4.36 18.40 -19.17
N PRO A 256 -5.32 18.07 -20.05
CA PRO A 256 -6.74 18.18 -19.76
C PRO A 256 -7.28 17.08 -18.79
N LEU A 257 -6.44 16.22 -18.23
CA LEU A 257 -6.83 15.24 -17.24
C LEU A 257 -7.35 15.89 -15.95
N SER A 258 -8.31 15.25 -15.32
CA SER A 258 -8.83 15.65 -14.00
C SER A 258 -7.99 15.02 -12.88
N PHE A 259 -7.56 15.85 -11.93
CA PHE A 259 -6.74 15.40 -10.80
C PHE A 259 -7.43 15.61 -9.46
N HIS A 260 -7.25 14.65 -8.58
CA HIS A 260 -7.57 14.76 -7.17
C HIS A 260 -6.54 15.66 -6.45
N LYS A 261 -6.89 16.22 -5.29
CA LYS A 261 -5.98 17.05 -4.46
C LYS A 261 -4.65 16.40 -4.09
N SER A 262 -4.56 15.07 -4.12
CA SER A 262 -3.31 14.32 -3.92
C SER A 262 -2.39 14.32 -5.16
N GLY A 263 -2.88 14.78 -6.30
CA GLY A 263 -2.22 14.66 -7.61
C GLY A 263 -2.56 13.36 -8.35
N ALA A 264 -3.35 12.43 -7.79
CA ALA A 264 -3.79 11.24 -8.48
C ALA A 264 -4.83 11.56 -9.58
N ILE A 265 -4.80 10.83 -10.69
CA ILE A 265 -5.76 10.97 -11.78
C ILE A 265 -7.12 10.46 -11.32
N ILE A 266 -8.18 11.26 -11.50
CA ILE A 266 -9.54 10.86 -11.17
C ILE A 266 -10.05 9.87 -12.21
N VAL A 267 -10.55 8.73 -11.75
CA VAL A 267 -11.14 7.69 -12.60
C VAL A 267 -12.49 7.22 -12.05
N ASN A 268 -13.34 6.73 -12.95
CA ASN A 268 -14.60 6.09 -12.58
C ASN A 268 -14.39 4.59 -12.23
N GLU A 269 -15.49 3.87 -11.95
CA GLU A 269 -15.46 2.44 -11.63
C GLU A 269 -14.96 1.54 -12.79
N LYS A 270 -14.93 2.07 -14.02
CA LYS A 270 -14.36 1.43 -15.21
C LYS A 270 -12.89 1.81 -15.42
N THR A 271 -12.29 2.54 -14.49
CA THR A 271 -10.94 3.11 -14.61
C THR A 271 -10.78 4.11 -15.75
N GLU A 272 -11.88 4.60 -16.33
CA GLU A 272 -11.89 5.62 -17.36
C GLU A 272 -11.58 6.99 -16.75
N THR A 273 -10.72 7.75 -17.42
CA THR A 273 -10.48 9.16 -17.10
C THR A 273 -11.55 10.04 -17.78
N ASN A 274 -11.44 11.35 -17.62
CA ASN A 274 -12.27 12.30 -18.36
C ASN A 274 -11.91 12.43 -19.87
N ILE A 275 -10.84 11.76 -20.32
CA ILE A 275 -10.43 11.74 -21.73
C ILE A 275 -10.82 10.39 -22.34
N PRO A 276 -11.55 10.38 -23.49
CA PRO A 276 -11.92 9.15 -24.17
C PRO A 276 -10.70 8.28 -24.51
N ASP A 277 -10.83 6.96 -24.33
CA ASP A 277 -9.79 5.97 -24.66
C ASP A 277 -8.55 6.03 -23.75
N VAL A 278 -8.62 6.81 -22.65
CA VAL A 278 -7.56 6.95 -21.65
C VAL A 278 -8.04 6.43 -20.30
N TYR A 279 -7.32 5.45 -19.78
CA TYR A 279 -7.56 4.79 -18.49
C TYR A 279 -6.41 5.10 -17.53
N ALA A 280 -6.68 5.09 -16.24
CA ALA A 280 -5.61 5.12 -15.24
C ALA A 280 -5.86 4.09 -14.13
N ALA A 281 -4.79 3.50 -13.60
CA ALA A 281 -4.88 2.41 -12.63
C ALA A 281 -3.67 2.37 -11.68
N GLY A 282 -3.91 1.91 -10.45
CA GLY A 282 -2.90 1.77 -9.41
C GLY A 282 -2.58 3.08 -8.70
N ASP A 283 -1.38 3.19 -8.15
CA ASP A 283 -1.00 4.28 -7.24
C ASP A 283 -0.88 5.67 -7.91
N CYS A 284 -1.15 5.80 -9.19
CA CYS A 284 -1.30 7.09 -9.87
C CYS A 284 -2.76 7.54 -10.02
N ALA A 285 -3.73 6.69 -9.66
CA ALA A 285 -5.16 6.92 -9.84
C ALA A 285 -5.92 6.95 -8.51
N THR A 286 -7.11 7.57 -8.52
CA THR A 286 -8.05 7.48 -7.41
C THR A 286 -8.82 6.16 -7.43
N VAL A 287 -9.48 5.88 -6.32
CA VAL A 287 -10.47 4.80 -6.20
C VAL A 287 -11.68 5.32 -5.43
N LYS A 288 -12.87 4.81 -5.71
CA LYS A 288 -14.06 5.11 -4.90
C LYS A 288 -13.91 4.49 -3.52
N ASN A 289 -14.10 5.29 -2.47
CA ASN A 289 -14.25 4.77 -1.11
C ASN A 289 -15.66 4.16 -0.97
N LEU A 290 -15.75 2.89 -0.60
CA LEU A 290 -17.03 2.17 -0.50
C LEU A 290 -17.95 2.68 0.63
N ILE A 291 -17.41 3.48 1.58
CA ILE A 291 -18.20 4.04 2.69
C ILE A 291 -18.82 5.40 2.30
N THR A 292 -18.02 6.26 1.66
CA THR A 292 -18.42 7.64 1.33
C THR A 292 -18.90 7.81 -0.11
N GLY A 293 -18.52 6.90 -1.01
CA GLY A 293 -18.73 7.06 -2.45
C GLY A 293 -17.81 8.10 -3.11
N MET A 294 -16.91 8.72 -2.34
CA MET A 294 -16.01 9.77 -2.84
C MET A 294 -14.77 9.17 -3.48
N ASP A 295 -14.16 9.95 -4.39
CA ASP A 295 -12.85 9.61 -4.95
C ASP A 295 -11.78 9.83 -3.89
N GLU A 296 -10.98 8.81 -3.62
CA GLU A 296 -9.90 8.86 -2.65
C GLU A 296 -8.59 8.31 -3.22
N TYR A 297 -7.48 8.75 -2.65
CA TYR A 297 -6.15 8.25 -2.95
C TYR A 297 -5.79 7.13 -1.96
N MET A 298 -5.82 5.88 -2.44
CA MET A 298 -5.50 4.67 -1.66
C MET A 298 -4.47 3.83 -2.41
N PRO A 299 -3.16 4.15 -2.30
CA PRO A 299 -2.10 3.45 -3.00
C PRO A 299 -1.85 2.08 -2.38
N MET A 300 -2.48 1.04 -2.95
CA MET A 300 -2.46 -0.33 -2.44
C MET A 300 -2.34 -1.36 -3.57
N ALA A 301 -1.51 -2.38 -3.37
CA ALA A 301 -1.27 -3.44 -4.36
C ALA A 301 -2.55 -4.16 -4.80
N THR A 302 -3.48 -4.42 -3.86
CA THR A 302 -4.76 -5.07 -4.17
C THR A 302 -5.66 -4.20 -5.04
N THR A 303 -5.67 -2.88 -4.81
CA THR A 303 -6.38 -1.89 -5.63
C THR A 303 -5.73 -1.80 -7.01
N ALA A 304 -4.40 -1.68 -7.05
CA ALA A 304 -3.64 -1.58 -8.31
C ALA A 304 -3.91 -2.77 -9.25
N ASN A 305 -3.88 -3.99 -8.72
CA ASN A 305 -4.16 -5.19 -9.52
C ASN A 305 -5.61 -5.25 -10.04
N LYS A 306 -6.60 -4.90 -9.19
CA LYS A 306 -8.01 -4.89 -9.58
C LYS A 306 -8.31 -3.81 -10.62
N GLN A 307 -7.82 -2.59 -10.39
CA GLN A 307 -7.95 -1.51 -11.37
C GLN A 307 -7.23 -1.84 -12.68
N GLY A 308 -6.01 -2.37 -12.62
CA GLY A 308 -5.27 -2.80 -13.81
C GLY A 308 -6.05 -3.85 -14.61
N ARG A 309 -6.61 -4.86 -13.94
CA ARG A 309 -7.47 -5.85 -14.60
C ARG A 309 -8.66 -5.19 -15.33
N VAL A 310 -9.37 -4.28 -14.66
CA VAL A 310 -10.51 -3.58 -15.26
C VAL A 310 -10.05 -2.69 -16.42
N ALA A 311 -8.97 -1.93 -16.26
CA ALA A 311 -8.40 -1.10 -17.33
C ALA A 311 -8.08 -1.91 -18.60
N GLY A 312 -7.46 -3.09 -18.43
CA GLY A 312 -7.16 -3.99 -19.53
C GLY A 312 -8.41 -4.53 -20.23
N LEU A 313 -9.46 -4.89 -19.47
CA LEU A 313 -10.75 -5.31 -20.04
C LEU A 313 -11.41 -4.20 -20.83
N GLN A 314 -11.50 -2.99 -20.25
CA GLN A 314 -12.09 -1.83 -20.89
C GLN A 314 -11.34 -1.45 -22.17
N ALA A 315 -10.01 -1.45 -22.13
CA ALA A 315 -9.17 -1.16 -23.29
C ALA A 315 -9.33 -2.20 -24.41
N ALA A 316 -9.58 -3.47 -24.05
CA ALA A 316 -9.87 -4.56 -25.00
C ALA A 316 -11.35 -4.64 -25.44
N GLY A 317 -12.19 -3.65 -25.05
CA GLY A 317 -13.59 -3.56 -25.51
C GLY A 317 -14.62 -4.25 -24.61
N VAL A 318 -14.24 -4.90 -23.51
CA VAL A 318 -15.17 -5.51 -22.53
C VAL A 318 -15.65 -4.45 -21.56
N LYS A 319 -16.89 -3.99 -21.72
CA LYS A 319 -17.45 -2.84 -20.98
C LYS A 319 -18.27 -3.19 -19.74
N SER A 320 -18.52 -4.48 -19.49
CA SER A 320 -19.38 -4.97 -18.39
C SER A 320 -18.69 -5.00 -17.02
N GLU A 321 -17.36 -5.10 -16.98
CA GLU A 321 -16.60 -5.24 -15.75
C GLU A 321 -16.30 -3.87 -15.11
N ILE A 322 -16.50 -3.77 -13.80
CA ILE A 322 -16.23 -2.56 -13.00
C ILE A 322 -15.51 -2.93 -11.71
N PHE A 323 -14.77 -1.97 -11.16
CA PHE A 323 -14.24 -2.03 -9.80
C PHE A 323 -14.96 -1.00 -8.95
N LYS A 324 -15.94 -1.44 -8.16
CA LYS A 324 -16.84 -0.57 -7.39
C LYS A 324 -16.13 0.34 -6.39
N GLY A 325 -14.94 -0.05 -5.92
CA GLY A 325 -14.19 0.74 -4.95
C GLY A 325 -13.41 -0.10 -3.96
N ALA A 326 -12.85 0.56 -2.96
CA ALA A 326 -12.03 -0.04 -1.92
C ALA A 326 -12.39 0.49 -0.52
N LEU A 327 -12.00 -0.26 0.50
CA LEU A 327 -12.14 0.09 1.92
C LEU A 327 -10.81 0.49 2.56
N GLY A 328 -9.70 0.40 1.83
CA GLY A 328 -8.38 0.58 2.39
C GLY A 328 -7.98 -0.55 3.35
N THR A 329 -8.41 -1.79 3.08
CA THR A 329 -8.08 -2.95 3.92
C THR A 329 -6.60 -3.25 3.86
N GLN A 330 -5.96 -3.28 5.02
CA GLN A 330 -4.51 -3.44 5.19
C GLN A 330 -4.21 -4.45 6.28
N MET A 331 -3.11 -5.17 6.10
CA MET A 331 -2.52 -6.07 7.09
C MET A 331 -1.03 -5.82 7.13
N MET A 332 -0.44 -5.90 8.31
CA MET A 332 1.00 -5.90 8.49
C MET A 332 1.39 -6.82 9.65
N LYS A 333 2.64 -7.21 9.67
CA LYS A 333 3.26 -7.93 10.78
C LYS A 333 4.44 -7.11 11.31
N VAL A 334 4.51 -6.97 12.62
CA VAL A 334 5.63 -6.36 13.31
C VAL A 334 6.04 -7.28 14.44
N SER A 335 7.16 -7.96 14.26
CA SER A 335 7.62 -9.02 15.15
C SER A 335 6.57 -10.14 15.26
N GLU A 336 5.98 -10.33 16.45
CA GLU A 336 4.94 -11.34 16.65
C GLU A 336 3.51 -10.76 16.53
N LEU A 337 3.37 -9.43 16.42
CA LEU A 337 2.07 -8.80 16.29
C LEU A 337 1.62 -8.77 14.84
N GLU A 338 0.44 -9.29 14.63
CA GLU A 338 -0.34 -9.15 13.41
C GLU A 338 -1.36 -8.03 13.62
N ILE A 339 -1.35 -7.06 12.70
CA ILE A 339 -2.13 -5.84 12.79
C ILE A 339 -2.90 -5.68 11.50
N ALA A 340 -4.18 -5.36 11.60
CA ALA A 340 -5.02 -5.16 10.44
C ALA A 340 -6.05 -4.06 10.66
N LYS A 341 -6.42 -3.38 9.55
CA LYS A 341 -7.46 -2.35 9.51
C LYS A 341 -8.27 -2.47 8.23
N THR A 342 -9.57 -2.18 8.33
CA THR A 342 -10.45 -1.98 7.17
C THR A 342 -11.46 -0.87 7.46
N GLY A 343 -11.82 -0.10 6.44
CA GLY A 343 -12.78 0.98 6.56
C GLY A 343 -12.31 2.09 7.52
N PHE A 344 -13.25 2.73 8.21
CA PHE A 344 -13.05 3.91 9.03
C PHE A 344 -12.92 3.58 10.52
N ASN A 345 -11.90 4.10 11.18
CA ASN A 345 -11.93 4.26 12.61
C ASN A 345 -12.68 5.56 12.99
N ARG A 346 -12.79 5.87 14.28
CA ARG A 346 -13.48 7.08 14.75
C ARG A 346 -12.92 8.36 14.11
N SER A 347 -11.61 8.53 14.07
CA SER A 347 -10.99 9.73 13.50
C SER A 347 -11.28 9.88 12.00
N ASP A 348 -11.29 8.77 11.25
CA ASP A 348 -11.63 8.79 9.82
C ASP A 348 -13.12 9.15 9.62
N ALA A 349 -14.01 8.60 10.45
CA ALA A 349 -15.44 8.89 10.40
C ALA A 349 -15.73 10.37 10.72
N GLU A 350 -15.14 10.91 11.77
CA GLU A 350 -15.29 12.31 12.19
C GLU A 350 -14.83 13.29 11.10
N LYS A 351 -13.70 13.02 10.44
CA LYS A 351 -13.21 13.83 9.30
C LYS A 351 -14.20 13.84 8.12
N ASN A 352 -15.05 12.82 8.01
CA ASN A 352 -16.07 12.70 6.97
C ASN A 352 -17.48 13.08 7.47
N GLY A 353 -17.60 13.63 8.68
CA GLY A 353 -18.88 14.05 9.25
C GLY A 353 -19.83 12.89 9.59
N ILE A 354 -19.28 11.68 9.82
CA ILE A 354 -20.06 10.48 10.14
C ILE A 354 -20.02 10.25 11.65
N ALA A 355 -21.17 10.30 12.30
CA ALA A 355 -21.28 9.97 13.72
C ALA A 355 -21.19 8.45 13.92
N VAL A 356 -20.34 8.03 14.87
CA VAL A 356 -20.03 6.61 15.09
C VAL A 356 -20.06 6.22 16.56
N ILE A 357 -20.29 4.94 16.78
CA ILE A 357 -20.05 4.24 18.02
C ILE A 357 -18.93 3.21 17.73
N ASP A 358 -17.93 3.15 18.58
CA ASP A 358 -16.86 2.15 18.48
C ASP A 358 -16.62 1.49 19.82
N ASP A 359 -16.15 0.28 19.78
CA ASP A 359 -15.78 -0.51 20.95
C ASP A 359 -14.64 -1.45 20.62
N ILE A 360 -13.80 -1.73 21.62
CA ILE A 360 -12.69 -2.68 21.53
C ILE A 360 -12.87 -3.76 22.58
N ILE A 361 -12.72 -5.01 22.15
CA ILE A 361 -12.72 -6.17 23.06
C ILE A 361 -11.40 -6.91 22.98
N GLU A 362 -11.10 -7.64 24.04
CA GLU A 362 -10.09 -8.69 24.01
C GLU A 362 -10.77 -10.06 24.02
N TRP A 363 -10.32 -10.94 23.13
CA TRP A 363 -10.85 -12.29 22.97
C TRP A 363 -9.72 -13.28 22.74
N LYS A 364 -10.03 -14.55 22.46
CA LYS A 364 -9.04 -15.60 22.21
C LYS A 364 -8.97 -15.96 20.74
N SER A 365 -7.75 -16.25 20.23
CA SER A 365 -7.53 -16.65 18.84
C SER A 365 -8.17 -18.01 18.51
N ARG A 366 -8.19 -18.90 19.51
CA ARG A 366 -8.67 -20.32 19.41
C ARG A 366 -9.56 -20.63 20.60
N ALA A 367 -10.15 -21.83 20.59
CA ALA A 367 -10.86 -22.34 21.77
C ALA A 367 -9.98 -22.29 23.01
N GLY A 368 -10.52 -21.77 24.14
CA GLY A 368 -9.71 -21.44 25.31
C GLY A 368 -8.98 -22.61 25.96
N TYR A 369 -9.44 -23.82 25.70
CA TYR A 369 -8.81 -25.08 26.13
C TYR A 369 -7.80 -25.63 25.14
N TYR A 370 -7.75 -25.07 23.89
CA TYR A 370 -6.82 -25.53 22.88
C TYR A 370 -5.43 -24.89 23.08
N PRO A 371 -4.34 -25.66 22.93
CA PRO A 371 -2.99 -25.16 23.12
C PRO A 371 -2.67 -23.96 22.22
N LEU A 372 -1.79 -23.08 22.69
CA LEU A 372 -1.29 -21.91 21.94
C LEU A 372 -2.36 -20.84 21.62
N SER A 373 -3.53 -20.91 22.25
CA SER A 373 -4.52 -19.83 22.14
C SER A 373 -3.92 -18.50 22.62
N GLN A 374 -3.99 -17.46 21.79
CA GLN A 374 -3.42 -16.13 22.05
C GLN A 374 -4.52 -15.07 22.23
N PRO A 375 -4.26 -13.98 22.95
CA PRO A 375 -5.18 -12.85 22.99
C PRO A 375 -5.23 -12.15 21.62
N ILE A 376 -6.45 -11.78 21.23
CA ILE A 376 -6.73 -10.93 20.07
C ILE A 376 -7.59 -9.78 20.52
N LYS A 377 -7.25 -8.55 20.13
CA LYS A 377 -8.13 -7.40 20.29
C LYS A 377 -8.80 -7.07 18.97
N VAL A 378 -10.10 -6.88 19.01
CA VAL A 378 -10.93 -6.48 17.89
C VAL A 378 -11.66 -5.21 18.25
N LYS A 379 -11.46 -4.18 17.47
CA LYS A 379 -12.19 -2.92 17.52
C LYS A 379 -13.15 -2.86 16.34
N LEU A 380 -14.43 -2.60 16.59
CA LEU A 380 -15.42 -2.34 15.55
C LEU A 380 -15.87 -0.89 15.62
N THR A 381 -16.15 -0.32 14.45
CA THR A 381 -16.73 1.02 14.28
C THR A 381 -18.02 0.89 13.49
N ILE A 382 -19.11 1.36 14.07
CA ILE A 382 -20.44 1.34 13.45
C ILE A 382 -20.99 2.76 13.34
N ARG A 383 -21.84 3.01 12.37
CA ARG A 383 -22.59 4.25 12.28
C ARG A 383 -23.63 4.33 13.40
N SER A 384 -23.78 5.51 14.01
CA SER A 384 -24.76 5.71 15.10
C SER A 384 -26.21 5.81 14.61
N ASP A 385 -26.44 6.22 13.34
CA ASP A 385 -27.76 6.43 12.76
C ASP A 385 -28.48 5.14 12.29
N ASN A 386 -27.73 4.17 11.77
CA ASN A 386 -28.28 2.96 11.15
C ASN A 386 -27.54 1.67 11.52
N ARG A 387 -26.58 1.77 12.46
CA ARG A 387 -25.79 0.66 13.01
C ARG A 387 -24.99 -0.15 11.99
N LYS A 388 -24.84 0.36 10.75
CA LYS A 388 -23.97 -0.30 9.75
C LYS A 388 -22.54 -0.33 10.20
N VAL A 389 -21.92 -1.48 10.01
CA VAL A 389 -20.46 -1.64 10.20
C VAL A 389 -19.75 -0.84 9.13
N ILE A 390 -18.86 0.06 9.53
CA ILE A 390 -18.06 0.90 8.61
C ILE A 390 -16.56 0.79 8.85
N GLY A 391 -16.13 0.07 9.89
CA GLY A 391 -14.70 -0.12 10.12
C GLY A 391 -14.39 -1.15 11.16
N GLY A 392 -13.12 -1.55 11.15
CA GLY A 392 -12.58 -2.39 12.19
C GLY A 392 -11.07 -2.43 12.17
N GLU A 393 -10.52 -2.70 13.35
CA GLU A 393 -9.10 -2.87 13.57
C GLU A 393 -8.87 -4.12 14.41
N ILE A 394 -7.83 -4.86 14.07
CA ILE A 394 -7.47 -6.10 14.78
C ILE A 394 -5.98 -6.05 15.09
N ILE A 395 -5.64 -6.47 16.32
CA ILE A 395 -4.27 -6.69 16.74
C ILE A 395 -4.18 -7.94 17.61
N GLY A 396 -3.18 -8.76 17.32
CA GLY A 396 -2.95 -9.99 18.07
C GLY A 396 -1.86 -10.84 17.46
N LYS A 397 -1.90 -12.12 17.75
CA LYS A 397 -1.01 -13.15 17.19
C LYS A 397 -1.89 -14.26 16.61
N ASP A 398 -1.27 -15.24 15.97
CA ASP A 398 -1.95 -16.49 15.59
C ASP A 398 -3.09 -16.25 14.56
N TYR A 399 -2.71 -15.70 13.42
CA TYR A 399 -3.62 -15.36 12.31
C TYR A 399 -4.71 -14.33 12.65
N ALA A 400 -4.44 -13.46 13.63
CA ALA A 400 -5.35 -12.39 14.02
C ALA A 400 -5.72 -11.50 12.84
N ALA A 401 -4.72 -11.07 12.04
CA ALA A 401 -4.91 -10.15 10.93
C ALA A 401 -5.87 -10.67 9.86
N LEU A 402 -5.92 -11.97 9.60
CA LEU A 402 -6.80 -12.55 8.58
C LEU A 402 -8.29 -12.33 8.84
N ARG A 403 -8.68 -12.17 10.11
CA ARG A 403 -10.08 -11.91 10.50
C ARG A 403 -10.60 -10.56 10.02
N ILE A 404 -9.73 -9.63 9.65
CA ILE A 404 -10.14 -8.35 9.07
C ILE A 404 -10.96 -8.52 7.78
N ASN A 405 -10.74 -9.62 7.05
CA ASN A 405 -11.47 -9.92 5.82
C ASN A 405 -12.97 -10.16 6.09
N THR A 406 -13.34 -10.70 7.24
CA THR A 406 -14.75 -10.84 7.66
C THR A 406 -15.40 -9.46 7.83
N ILE A 407 -14.70 -8.53 8.48
CA ILE A 407 -15.18 -7.15 8.65
C ILE A 407 -15.27 -6.44 7.30
N ALA A 408 -14.26 -6.59 6.43
CA ALA A 408 -14.26 -6.00 5.09
C ALA A 408 -15.43 -6.55 4.23
N ALA A 409 -15.73 -7.84 4.34
CA ALA A 409 -16.88 -8.45 3.67
C ALA A 409 -18.21 -7.90 4.21
N ALA A 410 -18.34 -7.78 5.53
CA ALA A 410 -19.53 -7.21 6.17
C ALA A 410 -19.78 -5.75 5.72
N ILE A 411 -18.74 -4.91 5.69
CA ILE A 411 -18.87 -3.53 5.19
C ILE A 411 -19.26 -3.52 3.72
N THR A 412 -18.63 -4.33 2.89
CA THR A 412 -18.93 -4.42 1.45
C THR A 412 -20.35 -4.89 1.18
N ALA A 413 -20.89 -5.79 2.02
CA ALA A 413 -22.25 -6.27 1.96
C ALA A 413 -23.27 -5.28 2.58
N GLY A 414 -22.80 -4.20 3.23
CA GLY A 414 -23.66 -3.20 3.89
C GLY A 414 -24.34 -3.72 5.15
N MET A 415 -23.76 -4.72 5.81
CA MET A 415 -24.31 -5.33 7.03
C MET A 415 -24.38 -4.31 8.18
N ASN A 416 -25.41 -4.42 9.00
CA ASN A 416 -25.45 -3.80 10.33
C ASN A 416 -24.74 -4.69 11.35
N VAL A 417 -24.56 -4.20 12.56
CA VAL A 417 -23.83 -4.94 13.60
C VAL A 417 -24.60 -6.16 14.09
N GLU A 418 -25.94 -6.15 14.00
CA GLU A 418 -26.81 -7.29 14.33
C GLU A 418 -26.62 -8.43 13.35
N ASP A 419 -26.53 -8.14 12.04
CA ASP A 419 -26.26 -9.15 11.02
C ASP A 419 -24.88 -9.77 11.24
N LEU A 420 -23.87 -8.95 11.55
CA LEU A 420 -22.52 -9.41 11.85
C LEU A 420 -22.45 -10.29 13.11
N ALA A 421 -23.24 -9.94 14.17
CA ALA A 421 -23.22 -10.65 15.44
C ALA A 421 -23.77 -12.08 15.36
N TYR A 422 -24.53 -12.39 14.30
CA TYR A 422 -25.13 -13.71 14.04
C TYR A 422 -24.64 -14.32 12.72
N LEU A 423 -23.59 -13.75 12.13
CA LEU A 423 -23.01 -14.30 10.91
C LEU A 423 -22.55 -15.73 11.16
N ASP A 424 -22.93 -16.66 10.28
CA ASP A 424 -22.49 -18.05 10.32
C ASP A 424 -21.01 -18.15 9.93
N THR A 425 -20.15 -18.36 10.93
CA THR A 425 -18.71 -18.48 10.77
C THR A 425 -18.23 -19.87 11.15
N GLY A 426 -17.20 -20.37 10.46
CA GLY A 426 -16.64 -21.69 10.72
C GLY A 426 -16.01 -21.81 12.12
N TYR A 427 -16.26 -22.92 12.79
CA TYR A 427 -15.68 -23.27 14.08
C TYR A 427 -14.94 -24.61 14.03
N SER A 428 -13.76 -24.60 14.59
CA SER A 428 -13.08 -25.80 15.09
C SER A 428 -12.01 -25.34 16.12
N PRO A 429 -11.76 -26.12 17.20
CA PRO A 429 -10.86 -25.71 18.28
C PRO A 429 -9.50 -25.15 17.86
N PRO A 430 -8.81 -25.70 16.82
CA PRO A 430 -7.52 -25.19 16.37
C PRO A 430 -7.58 -23.83 15.64
N PHE A 431 -8.75 -23.42 15.14
CA PHE A 431 -8.87 -22.25 14.24
C PHE A 431 -9.61 -21.08 14.85
N SER A 432 -10.64 -21.34 15.65
CA SER A 432 -11.47 -20.30 16.26
C SER A 432 -12.14 -20.82 17.52
N PRO A 433 -12.47 -19.97 18.51
CA PRO A 433 -13.48 -20.29 19.51
C PRO A 433 -14.87 -20.35 18.86
N VAL A 434 -15.87 -20.92 19.55
CA VAL A 434 -17.27 -20.97 19.10
C VAL A 434 -17.80 -19.58 18.72
N TRP A 435 -17.44 -18.57 19.50
CA TRP A 435 -17.69 -17.17 19.19
C TRP A 435 -16.39 -16.58 18.62
N ASP A 436 -16.32 -16.48 17.29
CA ASP A 436 -15.18 -15.84 16.64
C ASP A 436 -14.96 -14.42 17.21
N PRO A 437 -13.73 -13.95 17.37
CA PRO A 437 -13.44 -12.63 17.92
C PRO A 437 -14.21 -11.47 17.27
N VAL A 438 -14.46 -11.52 15.95
CA VAL A 438 -15.25 -10.51 15.23
C VAL A 438 -16.72 -10.58 15.65
N ILE A 439 -17.28 -11.79 15.75
CA ILE A 439 -18.66 -12.00 16.21
C ILE A 439 -18.82 -11.56 17.66
N ALA A 440 -17.87 -11.93 18.52
CA ALA A 440 -17.86 -11.50 19.93
C ALA A 440 -17.82 -9.98 20.06
N ALA A 441 -17.04 -9.29 19.23
CA ALA A 441 -17.00 -7.83 19.19
C ALA A 441 -18.36 -7.24 18.76
N ALA A 442 -19.01 -7.79 17.74
CA ALA A 442 -20.32 -7.33 17.30
C ALA A 442 -21.40 -7.50 18.39
N GLN A 443 -21.35 -8.60 19.15
CA GLN A 443 -22.29 -8.86 20.22
C GLN A 443 -22.23 -7.86 21.40
N THR A 444 -21.12 -7.16 21.60
CA THR A 444 -21.05 -6.13 22.67
C THR A 444 -22.00 -4.97 22.40
N PHE A 445 -22.19 -4.62 21.14
CA PHE A 445 -23.12 -3.54 20.75
C PHE A 445 -24.60 -3.91 20.99
N ILE A 446 -24.95 -5.21 20.88
CA ILE A 446 -26.32 -5.69 21.15
C ILE A 446 -26.62 -5.68 22.65
N LYS A 447 -25.64 -6.05 23.49
CA LYS A 447 -25.81 -6.12 24.95
C LYS A 447 -26.00 -4.74 25.57
N ARG A 448 -25.32 -3.71 25.04
CA ARG A 448 -25.40 -2.34 25.58
C ARG A 448 -26.77 -1.67 25.39
N GLU A 449 -27.56 -2.08 24.40
CA GLU A 449 -28.92 -1.54 24.24
C GLU A 449 -29.93 -2.10 25.22
N LYS A 450 -29.60 -3.22 25.87
CA LYS A 450 -30.49 -3.91 26.83
C LYS A 450 -30.15 -3.57 28.29
N ALA A 451 -29.06 -2.81 28.51
CA ALA A 451 -28.63 -2.34 29.81
C ALA A 451 -28.95 -0.85 30.00
#